data_b0d5e573208983a661686816be9e4479
#
_entry.id   b0d5e573208983a661686816be9e4479
#
_cell.length_a   1.000
_cell.length_b   1.000
_cell.length_c   1.000
_cell.angle_alpha   90.00
_cell.angle_beta   90.00
_cell.angle_gamma   90.00
#
_symmetry.space_group_name_H-M   'P 1'
#
loop_
_entity.id
_entity.type
_entity.pdbx_description
1 polymer ?
#
loop_
_entity_poly.entity_id
_entity_poly.type
_entity_poly.pdbx_seq_one_letter_code
_entity_poly.pdbx_strand_id
1 'polypeptide(L)'
;MSMTAAGDYTIASLDTGLRALRLFLTHDTLTVSEAAERLSVGRSTAHRVLSTLESRGFAIRDTSGRGYAAGPELVRLGRPAGFGPAARGRLRPVLDDAVARTGETVHSVALIGDQVVVTDGRESPHPVRVALGVGWTGPAHAEAGGKLLLSRMTADQVCALYPREELEPLTPHTLTSRTALLDELALIRRTGHAVSRGESVPGMTAVAVSLGGSSWRDRLALVAAAPADRSDETATAERASLLGESAASAPPAHPG
;
A
#
# COMPACT_ATOMS: atom_id res chain seq x y z
N MET A 1 -8.43 -31.82 -16.49
CA MET A 1 -9.71 -31.13 -16.68
C MET A 1 -9.38 -29.64 -16.74
N SER A 2 -9.79 -29.01 -17.82
CA SER A 2 -9.38 -27.67 -18.27
C SER A 2 -9.67 -26.58 -17.24
N MET A 3 -8.66 -25.86 -16.80
CA MET A 3 -8.82 -24.57 -16.09
C MET A 3 -9.37 -23.57 -17.11
N THR A 4 -10.65 -23.23 -16.96
CA THR A 4 -11.27 -22.13 -17.71
C THR A 4 -10.55 -20.84 -17.32
N ALA A 5 -9.85 -20.27 -18.28
CA ALA A 5 -9.24 -18.96 -18.16
C ALA A 5 -10.31 -17.94 -17.72
N ALA A 6 -10.01 -17.16 -16.70
CA ALA A 6 -10.75 -15.93 -16.36
C ALA A 6 -10.43 -14.87 -17.44
N GLY A 7 -10.72 -15.21 -18.69
CA GLY A 7 -10.56 -14.38 -19.85
C GLY A 7 -11.91 -14.19 -20.50
N ASP A 8 -12.27 -12.96 -20.75
CA ASP A 8 -13.21 -12.52 -21.75
C ASP A 8 -14.55 -11.91 -21.32
N TYR A 9 -14.66 -11.39 -20.10
CA TYR A 9 -15.72 -10.42 -19.80
C TYR A 9 -15.19 -9.00 -19.62
N THR A 10 -14.03 -8.67 -20.21
CA THR A 10 -13.45 -7.33 -20.10
C THR A 10 -14.10 -6.39 -21.12
N ILE A 11 -14.79 -5.36 -20.64
CA ILE A 11 -15.28 -4.30 -21.51
C ILE A 11 -14.07 -3.42 -21.89
N ALA A 12 -13.60 -3.54 -23.13
CA ALA A 12 -12.37 -2.92 -23.61
C ALA A 12 -12.31 -1.39 -23.38
N SER A 13 -13.44 -0.70 -23.52
CA SER A 13 -13.50 0.75 -23.27
C SER A 13 -13.36 1.09 -21.78
N LEU A 14 -13.90 0.27 -20.88
CA LEU A 14 -13.75 0.45 -19.45
C LEU A 14 -12.31 0.14 -19.02
N ASP A 15 -11.72 -0.95 -19.50
CA ASP A 15 -10.31 -1.28 -19.26
C ASP A 15 -9.39 -0.14 -19.67
N THR A 16 -9.58 0.39 -20.88
CA THR A 16 -8.79 1.53 -21.37
C THR A 16 -8.96 2.76 -20.48
N GLY A 17 -10.18 3.04 -20.01
CA GLY A 17 -10.45 4.13 -19.06
C GLY A 17 -9.75 3.96 -17.73
N LEU A 18 -9.80 2.76 -17.15
CA LEU A 18 -9.13 2.43 -15.89
C LEU A 18 -7.59 2.50 -16.02
N ARG A 19 -7.05 2.01 -17.14
CA ARG A 19 -5.61 2.14 -17.45
C ARG A 19 -5.20 3.60 -17.60
N ALA A 20 -6.04 4.44 -18.22
CA ALA A 20 -5.79 5.87 -18.32
C ALA A 20 -5.73 6.55 -16.94
N LEU A 21 -6.64 6.20 -16.01
CA LEU A 21 -6.59 6.71 -14.64
C LEU A 21 -5.28 6.32 -13.92
N ARG A 22 -4.78 5.11 -14.15
CA ARG A 22 -3.51 4.66 -13.55
C ARG A 22 -2.30 5.45 -14.03
N LEU A 23 -2.32 6.04 -15.23
CA LEU A 23 -1.23 6.89 -15.71
C LEU A 23 -1.03 8.14 -14.83
N PHE A 24 -2.09 8.67 -14.23
CA PHE A 24 -2.00 9.80 -13.29
C PHE A 24 -1.33 9.46 -11.94
N LEU A 25 -1.03 8.19 -11.67
CA LEU A 25 -0.22 7.81 -10.49
C LEU A 25 1.26 8.18 -10.67
N THR A 26 1.73 8.28 -11.92
CA THR A 26 3.15 8.49 -12.25
C THR A 26 3.41 9.70 -13.16
N HIS A 27 2.35 10.39 -13.57
CA HIS A 27 2.43 11.55 -14.47
C HIS A 27 1.50 12.64 -13.96
N ASP A 28 2.05 13.80 -13.67
CA ASP A 28 1.27 14.97 -13.23
C ASP A 28 0.34 15.47 -14.34
N THR A 29 0.79 15.39 -15.60
CA THR A 29 0.02 15.75 -16.80
C THR A 29 0.26 14.73 -17.91
N LEU A 30 -0.74 14.57 -18.79
CA LEU A 30 -0.71 13.70 -19.96
C LEU A 30 -1.31 14.41 -21.17
N THR A 31 -0.56 14.50 -22.25
CA THR A 31 -1.13 14.88 -23.55
C THR A 31 -1.90 13.71 -24.18
N VAL A 32 -2.78 14.00 -25.14
CA VAL A 32 -3.49 12.94 -25.89
C VAL A 32 -2.51 11.98 -26.59
N SER A 33 -1.38 12.50 -27.07
CA SER A 33 -0.37 11.69 -27.77
C SER A 33 0.35 10.72 -26.82
N GLU A 34 0.78 11.20 -25.65
CA GLU A 34 1.41 10.36 -24.63
C GLU A 34 0.45 9.29 -24.10
N ALA A 35 -0.81 9.67 -23.86
CA ALA A 35 -1.83 8.71 -23.44
C ALA A 35 -2.08 7.65 -24.53
N ALA A 36 -2.15 8.02 -25.79
CA ALA A 36 -2.33 7.09 -26.90
C ALA A 36 -1.19 6.06 -26.98
N GLU A 37 0.05 6.52 -26.87
CA GLU A 37 1.25 5.68 -26.87
C GLU A 37 1.25 4.71 -25.68
N ARG A 38 1.10 5.22 -24.45
CA ARG A 38 1.15 4.42 -23.23
C ARG A 38 0.00 3.41 -23.10
N LEU A 39 -1.16 3.76 -23.60
CA LEU A 39 -2.33 2.87 -23.63
C LEU A 39 -2.32 1.91 -24.82
N SER A 40 -1.41 2.11 -25.80
CA SER A 40 -1.36 1.36 -27.07
C SER A 40 -2.69 1.44 -27.83
N VAL A 41 -3.28 2.64 -27.93
CA VAL A 41 -4.53 2.92 -28.65
C VAL A 41 -4.36 4.07 -29.65
N GLY A 42 -5.28 4.18 -30.60
CA GLY A 42 -5.30 5.33 -31.52
C GLY A 42 -5.56 6.66 -30.79
N ARG A 43 -5.01 7.78 -31.33
CA ARG A 43 -5.18 9.14 -30.75
C ARG A 43 -6.64 9.53 -30.54
N SER A 44 -7.54 9.15 -31.47
CA SER A 44 -8.98 9.39 -31.35
C SER A 44 -9.59 8.67 -30.15
N THR A 45 -9.16 7.43 -29.88
CA THR A 45 -9.59 6.65 -28.71
C THR A 45 -9.06 7.27 -27.43
N ALA A 46 -7.77 7.61 -27.37
CA ALA A 46 -7.18 8.28 -26.21
C ALA A 46 -7.88 9.61 -25.92
N HIS A 47 -8.16 10.41 -26.93
CA HIS A 47 -8.90 11.67 -26.79
C HIS A 47 -10.30 11.43 -26.20
N ARG A 48 -11.05 10.46 -26.73
CA ARG A 48 -12.40 10.12 -26.22
C ARG A 48 -12.37 9.66 -24.78
N VAL A 49 -11.39 8.84 -24.40
CA VAL A 49 -11.20 8.37 -23.01
C VAL A 49 -10.91 9.56 -22.11
N LEU A 50 -9.93 10.39 -22.41
CA LEU A 50 -9.55 11.54 -21.60
C LEU A 50 -10.69 12.56 -21.48
N SER A 51 -11.42 12.85 -22.58
CA SER A 51 -12.59 13.73 -22.54
C SER A 51 -13.74 13.13 -21.73
N THR A 52 -13.92 11.80 -21.74
CA THR A 52 -14.91 11.14 -20.87
C THR A 52 -14.52 11.27 -19.40
N LEU A 53 -13.25 11.06 -19.07
CA LEU A 53 -12.74 11.24 -17.70
C LEU A 53 -12.89 12.70 -17.26
N GLU A 54 -12.62 13.66 -18.13
CA GLU A 54 -12.81 15.10 -17.89
C GLU A 54 -14.29 15.42 -17.60
N SER A 55 -15.20 14.96 -18.46
CA SER A 55 -16.65 15.19 -18.30
C SER A 55 -17.22 14.58 -17.01
N ARG A 56 -16.55 13.61 -16.42
CA ARG A 56 -16.91 12.96 -15.16
C ARG A 56 -16.10 13.45 -13.96
N GLY A 57 -15.20 14.44 -14.17
CA GLY A 57 -14.39 15.03 -13.11
C GLY A 57 -13.20 14.17 -12.64
N PHE A 58 -12.91 13.07 -13.32
CA PHE A 58 -11.73 12.22 -13.04
C PHE A 58 -10.44 12.78 -13.65
N ALA A 59 -10.55 13.62 -14.66
CA ALA A 59 -9.47 14.39 -15.23
C ALA A 59 -9.87 15.86 -15.32
N ILE A 60 -8.89 16.76 -15.39
CA ILE A 60 -9.07 18.19 -15.67
C ILE A 60 -8.07 18.61 -16.74
N ARG A 61 -8.34 19.71 -17.44
CA ARG A 61 -7.33 20.32 -18.31
C ARG A 61 -6.21 20.89 -17.45
N ASP A 62 -4.98 20.70 -17.89
CA ASP A 62 -3.83 21.37 -17.28
C ASP A 62 -3.88 22.89 -17.52
N THR A 63 -3.03 23.62 -16.84
CA THR A 63 -2.96 25.10 -16.95
C THR A 63 -2.57 25.58 -18.35
N SER A 64 -1.95 24.73 -19.17
CA SER A 64 -1.59 25.04 -20.58
C SER A 64 -2.74 24.75 -21.55
N GLY A 65 -3.80 24.06 -21.12
CA GLY A 65 -4.91 23.59 -21.94
C GLY A 65 -4.56 22.49 -22.94
N ARG A 66 -3.31 22.02 -22.96
CA ARG A 66 -2.82 21.01 -23.92
C ARG A 66 -2.78 19.60 -23.36
N GLY A 67 -2.76 19.46 -22.03
CA GLY A 67 -2.71 18.20 -21.31
C GLY A 67 -3.93 18.00 -20.41
N TYR A 68 -3.94 16.83 -19.79
CA TYR A 68 -4.90 16.43 -18.77
C TYR A 68 -4.13 16.10 -17.50
N ALA A 69 -4.66 16.51 -16.35
CA ALA A 69 -4.19 16.19 -15.01
C ALA A 69 -5.26 15.42 -14.24
N ALA A 70 -4.88 14.85 -13.10
CA ALA A 70 -5.79 14.17 -12.20
C ALA A 70 -6.91 15.10 -11.72
N GLY A 71 -8.16 14.67 -11.86
CA GLY A 71 -9.34 15.44 -11.49
C GLY A 71 -9.79 15.23 -10.04
N PRO A 72 -10.66 16.13 -9.50
CA PRO A 72 -11.09 16.12 -8.11
C PRO A 72 -11.87 14.86 -7.70
N GLU A 73 -12.53 14.17 -8.64
CA GLU A 73 -13.25 12.93 -8.33
C GLU A 73 -12.32 11.81 -7.86
N LEU A 74 -11.06 11.77 -8.29
CA LEU A 74 -10.07 10.82 -7.77
C LEU A 74 -9.81 11.03 -6.28
N VAL A 75 -9.73 12.30 -5.85
CA VAL A 75 -9.59 12.64 -4.42
C VAL A 75 -10.86 12.26 -3.65
N ARG A 76 -12.05 12.49 -4.25
CA ARG A 76 -13.34 12.14 -3.62
C ARG A 76 -13.51 10.64 -3.48
N LEU A 77 -13.14 9.85 -4.48
CA LEU A 77 -13.17 8.38 -4.43
C LEU A 77 -12.16 7.80 -3.44
N GLY A 78 -11.00 8.43 -3.28
CA GLY A 78 -10.02 8.05 -2.26
C GLY A 78 -10.45 8.39 -0.81
N ARG A 79 -11.59 9.04 -0.62
CA ARG A 79 -12.13 9.42 0.70
C ARG A 79 -12.83 8.30 1.51
N PRO A 80 -13.40 7.23 0.90
CA PRO A 80 -14.11 6.23 1.69
C PRO A 80 -13.18 5.40 2.60
N ALA A 81 -13.74 4.94 3.71
CA ALA A 81 -13.17 3.92 4.58
C ALA A 81 -11.94 4.30 5.44
N GLY A 82 -11.86 5.52 5.95
CA GLY A 82 -10.84 5.88 6.96
C GLY A 82 -9.49 6.33 6.39
N PHE A 83 -9.34 6.44 5.06
CA PHE A 83 -8.11 6.90 4.39
C PHE A 83 -8.17 8.35 3.87
N GLY A 84 -9.26 9.07 4.16
CA GLY A 84 -9.46 10.46 3.74
C GLY A 84 -8.52 11.46 4.42
N PRO A 85 -8.51 12.75 3.97
CA PRO A 85 -7.64 13.80 4.51
C PRO A 85 -7.70 13.95 6.04
N ALA A 86 -8.86 13.73 6.65
CA ALA A 86 -9.02 13.78 8.11
C ALA A 86 -8.29 12.62 8.82
N ALA A 87 -8.25 11.43 8.24
CA ALA A 87 -7.50 10.29 8.76
C ALA A 87 -5.98 10.52 8.62
N ARG A 88 -5.53 11.03 7.48
CA ARG A 88 -4.14 11.42 7.23
C ARG A 88 -3.69 12.51 8.21
N GLY A 89 -4.49 13.54 8.43
CA GLY A 89 -4.19 14.61 9.39
C GLY A 89 -3.95 14.09 10.81
N ARG A 90 -4.68 13.04 11.21
CA ARG A 90 -4.51 12.39 12.52
C ARG A 90 -3.30 11.46 12.60
N LEU A 91 -2.90 10.84 11.48
CA LEU A 91 -1.71 9.99 11.43
C LEU A 91 -0.40 10.77 11.38
N ARG A 92 -0.43 11.99 10.87
CA ARG A 92 0.78 12.80 10.70
C ARG A 92 1.62 12.93 11.97
N PRO A 93 1.06 13.31 13.13
CA PRO A 93 1.85 13.42 14.36
C PRO A 93 2.49 12.08 14.77
N VAL A 94 1.80 10.96 14.56
CA VAL A 94 2.33 9.61 14.85
C VAL A 94 3.47 9.25 13.92
N LEU A 95 3.33 9.56 12.63
CA LEU A 95 4.38 9.33 11.63
C LEU A 95 5.60 10.19 11.89
N ASP A 96 5.41 11.48 12.23
CA ASP A 96 6.48 12.42 12.55
C ASP A 96 7.25 11.98 13.81
N ASP A 97 6.54 11.56 14.88
CA ASP A 97 7.15 11.02 16.10
C ASP A 97 7.89 9.71 15.82
N ALA A 98 7.30 8.78 15.10
CA ALA A 98 7.91 7.50 14.78
C ALA A 98 9.20 7.64 13.95
N VAL A 99 9.26 8.55 12.98
CA VAL A 99 10.50 8.84 12.24
C VAL A 99 11.54 9.49 13.15
N ALA A 100 11.14 10.45 14.00
CA ALA A 100 12.07 11.11 14.92
C ALA A 100 12.72 10.12 15.90
N ARG A 101 11.97 9.10 16.34
CA ARG A 101 12.44 8.09 17.29
C ARG A 101 13.23 6.97 16.63
N THR A 102 12.79 6.47 15.47
CA THR A 102 13.43 5.33 14.78
C THR A 102 14.57 5.76 13.87
N GLY A 103 14.58 7.01 13.38
CA GLY A 103 15.49 7.49 12.34
C GLY A 103 15.23 6.90 10.96
N GLU A 104 14.24 6.03 10.80
CA GLU A 104 14.00 5.30 9.55
C GLU A 104 12.73 5.79 8.83
N THR A 105 12.55 5.39 7.58
CA THR A 105 11.32 5.67 6.83
C THR A 105 10.15 4.96 7.49
N VAL A 106 9.12 5.72 7.89
CA VAL A 106 7.91 5.19 8.52
C VAL A 106 6.71 5.48 7.64
N HIS A 107 5.88 4.46 7.44
CA HIS A 107 4.66 4.59 6.66
C HIS A 107 3.51 3.77 7.26
N SER A 108 2.30 4.14 6.91
CA SER A 108 1.09 3.38 7.21
C SER A 108 0.67 2.57 6.00
N VAL A 109 0.22 1.34 6.23
CA VAL A 109 -0.33 0.47 5.19
C VAL A 109 -1.71 -0.04 5.56
N ALA A 110 -2.54 -0.25 4.53
CA ALA A 110 -3.84 -0.90 4.62
C ALA A 110 -3.81 -2.24 3.86
N LEU A 111 -4.60 -3.20 4.32
CA LEU A 111 -4.85 -4.46 3.62
C LEU A 111 -6.07 -4.31 2.72
N ILE A 112 -5.90 -4.63 1.43
CA ILE A 112 -6.95 -4.65 0.41
C ILE A 112 -6.86 -5.98 -0.35
N GLY A 113 -7.75 -6.91 -0.06
CA GLY A 113 -7.60 -8.29 -0.55
C GLY A 113 -6.31 -8.89 -0.01
N ASP A 114 -5.51 -9.49 -0.88
CA ASP A 114 -4.21 -10.09 -0.59
C ASP A 114 -3.02 -9.11 -0.76
N GLN A 115 -3.31 -7.81 -0.96
CA GLN A 115 -2.32 -6.76 -1.17
C GLN A 115 -2.31 -5.75 -0.02
N VAL A 116 -1.16 -5.19 0.28
CA VAL A 116 -1.04 -3.97 1.07
C VAL A 116 -0.93 -2.75 0.17
N VAL A 117 -1.43 -1.63 0.66
CA VAL A 117 -1.29 -0.31 0.00
C VAL A 117 -0.69 0.67 1.00
N VAL A 118 0.38 1.36 0.61
CA VAL A 118 0.96 2.46 1.40
C VAL A 118 0.01 3.65 1.35
N THR A 119 -0.50 4.08 2.51
CA THR A 119 -1.55 5.11 2.60
C THR A 119 -1.01 6.51 2.93
N ASP A 120 0.04 6.60 3.74
CA ASP A 120 0.76 7.83 4.10
C ASP A 120 2.13 7.47 4.69
N GLY A 121 3.04 8.43 4.86
CA GLY A 121 4.34 8.16 5.48
C GLY A 121 5.24 9.38 5.58
N ARG A 122 6.41 9.12 6.14
CA ARG A 122 7.54 10.05 6.25
C ARG A 122 8.84 9.34 5.92
N GLU A 123 9.67 9.97 5.13
CA GLU A 123 11.00 9.44 4.82
C GLU A 123 11.99 9.66 5.97
N SER A 124 12.91 8.74 6.09
CA SER A 124 14.10 8.85 6.93
C SER A 124 14.94 10.08 6.55
N PRO A 125 15.56 10.78 7.53
CA PRO A 125 16.53 11.84 7.26
C PRO A 125 17.88 11.31 6.75
N HIS A 126 18.12 9.99 6.80
CA HIS A 126 19.39 9.41 6.35
C HIS A 126 19.56 9.50 4.82
N PRO A 127 20.79 9.76 4.32
CA PRO A 127 21.05 9.77 2.88
C PRO A 127 20.73 8.42 2.20
N VAL A 128 21.11 7.31 2.85
CA VAL A 128 20.75 5.95 2.41
C VAL A 128 19.52 5.51 3.20
N ARG A 129 18.39 5.39 2.53
CA ARG A 129 17.11 5.08 3.14
C ARG A 129 16.20 4.29 2.20
N VAL A 130 15.19 3.68 2.75
CA VAL A 130 14.07 3.16 1.95
C VAL A 130 13.21 4.34 1.49
N ALA A 131 12.97 4.44 0.19
CA ALA A 131 12.12 5.49 -0.37
C ALA A 131 10.64 5.27 0.01
N LEU A 132 9.93 6.36 0.25
CA LEU A 132 8.49 6.31 0.50
C LEU A 132 7.72 6.27 -0.82
N GLY A 133 6.84 5.28 -0.95
CA GLY A 133 5.98 5.11 -2.12
C GLY A 133 4.49 5.18 -1.74
N VAL A 134 3.95 6.35 -1.41
CA VAL A 134 2.50 6.47 -1.15
C VAL A 134 1.71 6.01 -2.37
N GLY A 135 0.75 5.09 -2.16
CA GLY A 135 0.02 4.43 -3.24
C GLY A 135 0.70 3.15 -3.78
N TRP A 136 1.93 2.86 -3.38
CA TRP A 136 2.58 1.60 -3.73
C TRP A 136 1.80 0.41 -3.16
N THR A 137 1.78 -0.69 -3.91
CA THR A 137 1.11 -1.93 -3.52
C THR A 137 2.07 -3.11 -3.60
N GLY A 138 1.92 -4.07 -2.69
CA GLY A 138 2.67 -5.32 -2.69
C GLY A 138 1.92 -6.46 -2.05
N PRO A 139 2.32 -7.73 -2.31
CA PRO A 139 1.67 -8.91 -1.73
C PRO A 139 1.77 -8.91 -0.20
N ALA A 140 0.63 -9.05 0.48
CA ALA A 140 0.55 -8.92 1.94
C ALA A 140 1.36 -9.99 2.68
N HIS A 141 1.54 -11.19 2.11
CA HIS A 141 2.30 -12.28 2.73
C HIS A 141 3.81 -11.99 2.81
N ALA A 142 4.35 -11.10 1.96
CA ALA A 142 5.77 -10.75 1.92
C ALA A 142 6.10 -9.45 2.66
N GLU A 143 5.08 -8.70 3.09
CA GLU A 143 5.22 -7.39 3.71
C GLU A 143 4.99 -7.45 5.23
N ALA A 144 5.84 -6.80 6.04
CA ALA A 144 5.65 -6.78 7.49
C ALA A 144 4.27 -6.26 7.89
N GLY A 145 3.84 -5.13 7.29
CA GLY A 145 2.51 -4.57 7.53
C GLY A 145 1.37 -5.49 7.08
N GLY A 146 1.58 -6.22 5.98
CA GLY A 146 0.64 -7.21 5.47
C GLY A 146 0.50 -8.39 6.41
N LYS A 147 1.62 -9.01 6.82
CA LYS A 147 1.61 -10.12 7.78
C LYS A 147 0.97 -9.70 9.10
N LEU A 148 1.24 -8.51 9.60
CA LEU A 148 0.59 -7.99 10.80
C LEU A 148 -0.93 -7.89 10.64
N LEU A 149 -1.42 -7.34 9.52
CA LEU A 149 -2.86 -7.19 9.29
C LEU A 149 -3.53 -8.55 9.05
N LEU A 150 -2.89 -9.45 8.31
CA LEU A 150 -3.33 -10.84 8.12
C LEU A 150 -3.40 -11.60 9.46
N SER A 151 -2.49 -11.31 10.40
CA SER A 151 -2.49 -11.98 11.70
C SER A 151 -3.76 -11.73 12.54
N ARG A 152 -4.57 -10.73 12.18
CA ARG A 152 -5.85 -10.42 12.82
C ARG A 152 -7.03 -11.18 12.23
N MET A 153 -6.82 -11.83 11.10
CA MET A 153 -7.82 -12.69 10.46
C MET A 153 -7.82 -14.07 11.09
N THR A 154 -8.94 -14.77 11.01
CA THR A 154 -8.97 -16.20 11.37
C THR A 154 -8.21 -17.02 10.34
N ALA A 155 -7.80 -18.24 10.70
CA ALA A 155 -7.14 -19.14 9.75
C ALA A 155 -8.02 -19.40 8.51
N ASP A 156 -9.33 -19.58 8.69
CA ASP A 156 -10.27 -19.79 7.60
C ASP A 156 -10.35 -18.59 6.64
N GLN A 157 -10.31 -17.35 7.19
CA GLN A 157 -10.28 -16.14 6.38
C GLN A 157 -8.98 -16.03 5.58
N VAL A 158 -7.83 -16.37 6.18
CA VAL A 158 -6.55 -16.41 5.48
C VAL A 158 -6.56 -17.49 4.39
N CYS A 159 -7.09 -18.70 4.69
CA CYS A 159 -7.23 -19.76 3.70
C CYS A 159 -8.16 -19.38 2.53
N ALA A 160 -9.22 -18.64 2.80
CA ALA A 160 -10.11 -18.12 1.75
C ALA A 160 -9.42 -17.09 0.86
N LEU A 161 -8.55 -16.24 1.47
CA LEU A 161 -7.77 -15.23 0.75
C LEU A 161 -6.64 -15.84 -0.08
N TYR A 162 -6.00 -16.89 0.44
CA TYR A 162 -4.93 -17.67 -0.20
C TYR A 162 -5.41 -19.11 -0.43
N PRO A 163 -6.22 -19.38 -1.48
CA PRO A 163 -6.82 -20.71 -1.69
C PRO A 163 -5.79 -21.76 -2.12
N ARG A 164 -4.65 -21.34 -2.67
CA ARG A 164 -3.53 -22.24 -3.02
C ARG A 164 -2.56 -22.33 -1.86
N GLU A 165 -1.86 -23.47 -1.78
CA GLU A 165 -0.79 -23.65 -0.78
C GLU A 165 0.45 -22.82 -1.15
N GLU A 166 0.76 -22.74 -2.45
CA GLU A 166 1.91 -22.03 -2.97
C GLU A 166 1.62 -20.51 -2.98
N LEU A 167 2.54 -19.73 -2.41
CA LEU A 167 2.56 -18.27 -2.44
C LEU A 167 3.63 -17.79 -3.41
N GLU A 168 3.41 -16.62 -4.01
CA GLU A 168 4.32 -16.02 -4.98
C GLU A 168 5.68 -15.68 -4.34
N PRO A 169 6.79 -16.23 -4.85
CA PRO A 169 8.13 -15.88 -4.40
C PRO A 169 8.58 -14.56 -5.04
N LEU A 170 8.89 -13.55 -4.23
CA LEU A 170 9.45 -12.26 -4.70
C LEU A 170 10.96 -12.24 -4.57
N THR A 171 11.47 -12.89 -3.53
CA THR A 171 12.90 -13.03 -3.23
C THR A 171 13.18 -14.44 -2.69
N PRO A 172 14.44 -14.85 -2.55
CA PRO A 172 14.78 -16.11 -1.89
C PRO A 172 14.34 -16.22 -0.42
N HIS A 173 13.97 -15.10 0.20
CA HIS A 173 13.54 -15.02 1.62
C HIS A 173 12.03 -14.98 1.79
N THR A 174 11.26 -14.84 0.72
CA THR A 174 9.79 -14.79 0.78
C THR A 174 9.23 -16.11 1.32
N LEU A 175 8.23 -16.03 2.18
CA LEU A 175 7.42 -17.20 2.57
C LEU A 175 6.64 -17.70 1.35
N THR A 176 6.88 -18.96 0.96
CA THR A 176 6.32 -19.54 -0.27
C THR A 176 5.21 -20.53 -0.04
N SER A 177 4.78 -20.73 1.22
CA SER A 177 3.66 -21.61 1.52
C SER A 177 2.65 -20.94 2.48
N ARG A 178 1.38 -21.21 2.27
CA ARG A 178 0.30 -20.75 3.16
C ARG A 178 0.44 -21.33 4.57
N THR A 179 0.89 -22.57 4.69
CA THR A 179 1.15 -23.20 6.00
C THR A 179 2.21 -22.43 6.76
N ALA A 180 3.36 -22.11 6.15
CA ALA A 180 4.40 -21.30 6.79
C ALA A 180 3.91 -19.88 7.13
N LEU A 181 3.07 -19.29 6.27
CA LEU A 181 2.44 -18.00 6.57
C LEU A 181 1.55 -18.10 7.81
N LEU A 182 0.71 -19.12 7.94
CA LEU A 182 -0.17 -19.30 9.11
C LEU A 182 0.62 -19.43 10.41
N ASP A 183 1.75 -20.14 10.39
CA ASP A 183 2.66 -20.27 11.55
C ASP A 183 3.28 -18.93 11.92
N GLU A 184 3.75 -18.18 10.94
CA GLU A 184 4.27 -16.81 11.12
C GLU A 184 3.18 -15.88 11.69
N LEU A 185 1.94 -15.93 11.18
CA LEU A 185 0.83 -15.14 11.70
C LEU A 185 0.49 -15.50 13.15
N ALA A 186 0.62 -16.77 13.53
CA ALA A 186 0.44 -17.20 14.92
C ALA A 186 1.56 -16.65 15.83
N LEU A 187 2.80 -16.56 15.34
CA LEU A 187 3.89 -15.91 16.05
C LEU A 187 3.62 -14.42 16.24
N ILE A 188 3.24 -13.72 15.17
CA ILE A 188 2.92 -12.28 15.20
C ILE A 188 1.81 -11.96 16.21
N ARG A 189 0.78 -12.80 16.33
CA ARG A 189 -0.26 -12.63 17.36
C ARG A 189 0.29 -12.66 18.78
N ARG A 190 1.31 -13.48 19.03
CA ARG A 190 1.94 -13.59 20.38
C ARG A 190 2.90 -12.45 20.67
N THR A 191 3.67 -12.02 19.66
CA THR A 191 4.71 -10.98 19.81
C THR A 191 4.16 -9.56 19.67
N GLY A 192 3.01 -9.39 18.99
CA GLY A 192 2.37 -8.08 18.75
C GLY A 192 3.02 -7.26 17.65
N HIS A 193 4.05 -7.75 16.96
CA HIS A 193 4.71 -7.11 15.84
C HIS A 193 5.07 -8.12 14.75
N ALA A 194 5.24 -7.63 13.53
CA ALA A 194 5.69 -8.42 12.39
C ALA A 194 7.02 -7.89 11.84
N VAL A 195 7.83 -8.78 11.30
CA VAL A 195 9.10 -8.44 10.65
C VAL A 195 9.14 -9.06 9.25
N SER A 196 9.64 -8.32 8.27
CA SER A 196 9.99 -8.82 6.93
C SER A 196 11.48 -8.56 6.72
N ARG A 197 12.26 -9.59 6.43
CA ARG A 197 13.72 -9.52 6.24
C ARG A 197 14.06 -9.87 4.79
N GLY A 198 14.01 -8.88 3.92
CA GLY A 198 14.30 -9.09 2.49
C GLY A 198 13.24 -9.92 1.77
N GLU A 199 12.04 -10.08 2.31
CA GLU A 199 11.00 -10.95 1.75
C GLU A 199 10.33 -10.35 0.50
N SER A 200 10.18 -9.03 0.44
CA SER A 200 9.63 -8.31 -0.72
C SER A 200 10.69 -7.61 -1.54
N VAL A 201 11.67 -7.01 -0.87
CA VAL A 201 12.79 -6.29 -1.51
C VAL A 201 14.10 -6.76 -0.89
N PRO A 202 15.03 -7.29 -1.68
CA PRO A 202 16.35 -7.67 -1.19
C PRO A 202 17.07 -6.48 -0.52
N GLY A 203 17.73 -6.73 0.60
CA GLY A 203 18.47 -5.68 1.33
C GLY A 203 17.59 -4.71 2.16
N MET A 204 16.29 -4.96 2.26
CA MET A 204 15.36 -4.20 3.11
C MET A 204 14.87 -5.04 4.29
N THR A 205 14.81 -4.45 5.47
CA THR A 205 14.10 -5.01 6.63
C THR A 205 13.01 -4.05 7.06
N ALA A 206 11.82 -4.57 7.27
CA ALA A 206 10.68 -3.80 7.75
C ALA A 206 10.11 -4.39 9.05
N VAL A 207 9.68 -3.52 9.94
CA VAL A 207 9.00 -3.87 11.21
C VAL A 207 7.65 -3.21 11.22
N ALA A 208 6.61 -3.95 11.58
CA ALA A 208 5.24 -3.44 11.63
C ALA A 208 4.62 -3.65 13.01
N VAL A 209 3.88 -2.65 13.47
CA VAL A 209 3.04 -2.69 14.67
C VAL A 209 1.63 -2.21 14.36
N SER A 210 0.70 -2.56 15.25
CA SER A 210 -0.67 -2.10 15.17
C SER A 210 -0.80 -0.65 15.61
N LEU A 211 -1.63 0.13 14.90
CA LEU A 211 -2.02 1.45 15.36
C LEU A 211 -3.05 1.43 16.52
N GLY A 212 -3.58 0.25 16.86
CA GLY A 212 -4.53 0.06 17.96
C GLY A 212 -5.90 0.72 17.74
N GLY A 213 -6.91 0.31 18.53
CA GLY A 213 -8.25 0.91 18.54
C GLY A 213 -9.30 0.13 17.74
N SER A 214 -10.58 0.34 18.06
CA SER A 214 -11.75 -0.36 17.51
C SER A 214 -12.38 0.41 16.32
N SER A 215 -11.58 1.03 15.46
CA SER A 215 -12.06 1.86 14.37
C SER A 215 -11.26 1.65 13.08
N TRP A 216 -11.20 2.66 12.21
CA TRP A 216 -10.39 2.67 11.00
C TRP A 216 -8.89 2.35 11.24
N ARG A 217 -8.36 2.56 12.47
CA ARG A 217 -6.98 2.22 12.86
C ARG A 217 -6.70 0.73 12.85
N ASP A 218 -7.72 -0.09 13.18
CA ASP A 218 -7.57 -1.55 13.15
C ASP A 218 -7.31 -2.09 11.74
N ARG A 219 -7.54 -1.24 10.73
CA ARG A 219 -7.31 -1.53 9.33
C ARG A 219 -5.93 -1.07 8.85
N LEU A 220 -5.12 -0.46 9.74
CA LEU A 220 -3.81 0.07 9.41
C LEU A 220 -2.72 -0.59 10.26
N ALA A 221 -1.57 -0.80 9.64
CA ALA A 221 -0.32 -1.07 10.31
C ALA A 221 0.62 0.13 10.15
N LEU A 222 1.39 0.42 11.19
CA LEU A 222 2.52 1.34 11.16
C LEU A 222 3.79 0.53 10.88
N VAL A 223 4.55 0.93 9.88
CA VAL A 223 5.71 0.18 9.39
C VAL A 223 6.94 1.08 9.40
N ALA A 224 8.04 0.63 10.00
CA ALA A 224 9.37 1.23 9.80
C ALA A 224 10.18 0.35 8.85
N ALA A 225 10.69 0.93 7.78
CA ALA A 225 11.49 0.26 6.77
C ALA A 225 12.91 0.83 6.74
N ALA A 226 13.91 -0.03 6.79
CA ALA A 226 15.32 0.31 6.86
C ALA A 226 16.16 -0.59 5.96
N PRO A 227 17.36 -0.16 5.52
CA PRO A 227 18.36 -1.04 4.94
C PRO A 227 18.72 -2.19 5.89
N ALA A 228 18.96 -3.38 5.33
CA ALA A 228 19.23 -4.59 6.11
C ALA A 228 20.54 -4.50 6.92
N ASP A 229 21.52 -3.74 6.43
CA ASP A 229 22.82 -3.52 7.10
C ASP A 229 22.70 -2.78 8.45
N ARG A 230 21.60 -2.06 8.67
CA ARG A 230 21.25 -1.41 9.95
C ARG A 230 20.11 -2.12 10.71
N SER A 231 19.88 -3.39 10.42
CA SER A 231 18.66 -4.07 10.89
C SER A 231 18.96 -5.46 11.45
N ASP A 232 19.93 -5.52 12.37
CA ASP A 232 20.16 -6.72 13.17
C ASP A 232 18.95 -7.02 14.10
N GLU A 233 19.01 -8.08 14.85
CA GLU A 233 17.91 -8.51 15.70
C GLU A 233 17.60 -7.49 16.81
N THR A 234 18.63 -6.90 17.40
CA THR A 234 18.52 -5.88 18.45
C THR A 234 17.87 -4.61 17.92
N ALA A 235 18.37 -4.06 16.81
CA ALA A 235 17.81 -2.88 16.18
C ALA A 235 16.36 -3.10 15.70
N THR A 236 16.03 -4.33 15.27
CA THR A 236 14.68 -4.70 14.86
C THR A 236 13.72 -4.71 16.06
N ALA A 237 14.13 -5.29 17.19
CA ALA A 237 13.33 -5.32 18.40
C ALA A 237 13.14 -3.91 19.00
N GLU A 238 14.19 -3.10 19.01
CA GLU A 238 14.13 -1.70 19.44
C GLU A 238 13.14 -0.89 18.59
N ARG A 239 13.21 -1.02 17.26
CA ARG A 239 12.24 -0.38 16.36
C ARG A 239 10.81 -0.81 16.62
N ALA A 240 10.57 -2.09 16.91
CA ALA A 240 9.23 -2.58 17.27
C ALA A 240 8.70 -1.86 18.51
N SER A 241 9.55 -1.70 19.54
CA SER A 241 9.20 -0.98 20.77
C SER A 241 8.88 0.50 20.50
N LEU A 242 9.78 1.21 19.81
CA LEU A 242 9.64 2.63 19.48
C LEU A 242 8.39 2.91 18.63
N LEU A 243 8.13 2.05 17.64
CA LEU A 243 6.90 2.12 16.83
C LEU A 243 5.66 1.89 17.68
N GLY A 244 5.70 0.92 18.60
CA GLY A 244 4.59 0.62 19.51
C GLY A 244 4.23 1.81 20.40
N GLU A 245 5.25 2.50 20.93
CA GLU A 245 5.08 3.69 21.75
C GLU A 245 4.48 4.85 20.93
N SER A 246 4.99 5.08 19.71
CA SER A 246 4.42 6.10 18.81
C SER A 246 2.97 5.77 18.41
N ALA A 247 2.68 4.51 18.16
CA ALA A 247 1.32 4.07 17.85
C ALA A 247 0.34 4.27 19.03
N ALA A 248 0.81 4.05 20.26
CA ALA A 248 0.03 4.25 21.48
C ALA A 248 -0.29 5.72 21.75
N SER A 249 0.55 6.65 21.30
CA SER A 249 0.34 8.11 21.42
C SER A 249 -0.72 8.65 20.46
N ALA A 250 -1.21 7.83 19.53
CA ALA A 250 -2.18 8.25 18.53
C ALA A 250 -3.49 8.76 19.18
N PRO A 251 -3.99 9.96 18.82
CA PRO A 251 -5.19 10.54 19.43
C PRO A 251 -6.40 9.62 19.26
N PRO A 252 -7.31 9.52 20.25
CA PRO A 252 -8.48 8.64 20.17
C PRO A 252 -9.31 8.94 18.93
N ALA A 253 -9.92 7.91 18.33
CA ALA A 253 -10.93 8.12 17.29
C ALA A 253 -12.10 8.86 17.92
N HIS A 254 -12.46 10.05 17.41
CA HIS A 254 -13.75 10.65 17.77
C HIS A 254 -14.84 9.72 17.26
N PRO A 255 -15.87 9.40 18.08
CA PRO A 255 -17.09 8.81 17.56
C PRO A 255 -17.68 9.83 16.59
N GLY A 256 -17.78 9.47 15.30
CA GLY A 256 -18.53 10.20 14.30
C GLY A 256 -19.99 9.90 14.44
#